data_7994df6c59d9d39611da13bd87a2cff4
#
_entry.id   7994df6c59d9d39611da13bd87a2cff4
#
_cell.length_a   1.000
_cell.length_b   1.000
_cell.length_c   1.000
_cell.angle_alpha   90.00
_cell.angle_beta   90.00
_cell.angle_gamma   90.00
#
_symmetry.space_group_name_H-M   'P 1'
#
loop_
_entity.id
_entity.type
_entity.pdbx_description
1 polymer ?
#
loop_
_entity_poly.entity_id
_entity_poly.type
_entity_poly.pdbx_seq_one_letter_code
_entity_poly.pdbx_strand_id
1 'polypeptide(L)'
;EDEIDARVNEMLEIVSLRGFESRRTTTLSGGQQQRVAIARALANRPGVLLLDEPLGALDLRLRKDMQNELKRIQQQLGITFIYVTHDQEEALTMSDTVVVMDRGHIQQIGTPEDIYNEPKNAFVADFIGESNILDGVMRDDYLVEFFGRKFKCMDKGFGKNEPVDVVIRPEDIDIVPADAGHLSGTVTSVTFKGVHYDIIVDFKGFKWLIQTTDHQPEGAHIGIKLTPDDIHVMKKTEYSGMYGDYSSYSAEYDEINDPDAVIGEEDEALPQEERDEE
;
A
#
# COMPACT_ATOMS: atom_id res chain seq x y z
N GLU A 1 -33.73 -33.45 6.87
CA GLU A 1 -32.74 -33.83 5.87
C GLU A 1 -32.91 -32.95 4.63
N ASP A 2 -34.10 -32.85 4.07
CA ASP A 2 -34.39 -32.07 2.86
C ASP A 2 -34.09 -30.56 3.01
N GLU A 3 -34.29 -29.97 4.21
CA GLU A 3 -34.01 -28.57 4.49
C GLU A 3 -32.49 -28.30 4.56
N ILE A 4 -31.73 -29.27 5.09
CA ILE A 4 -30.26 -29.17 5.16
C ILE A 4 -29.69 -29.25 3.74
N ASP A 5 -30.16 -30.20 2.94
CA ASP A 5 -29.70 -30.36 1.55
C ASP A 5 -30.02 -29.13 0.69
N ALA A 6 -31.23 -28.58 0.85
CA ALA A 6 -31.60 -27.34 0.17
C ALA A 6 -30.67 -26.18 0.56
N ARG A 7 -30.33 -26.06 1.85
CA ARG A 7 -29.44 -25.02 2.35
C ARG A 7 -28.00 -25.19 1.87
N VAL A 8 -27.49 -26.42 1.85
CA VAL A 8 -26.16 -26.73 1.31
C VAL A 8 -26.08 -26.33 -0.16
N ASN A 9 -27.09 -26.75 -0.95
CA ASN A 9 -27.13 -26.40 -2.38
C ASN A 9 -27.19 -24.89 -2.61
N GLU A 10 -28.02 -24.15 -1.84
CA GLU A 10 -28.11 -22.68 -1.89
C GLU A 10 -26.72 -22.05 -1.62
N MET A 11 -26.02 -22.50 -0.58
CA MET A 11 -24.73 -21.93 -0.21
C MET A 11 -23.63 -22.26 -1.24
N LEU A 12 -23.62 -23.49 -1.77
CA LEU A 12 -22.68 -23.85 -2.83
C LEU A 12 -22.95 -23.11 -4.14
N GLU A 13 -24.20 -22.78 -4.45
CA GLU A 13 -24.54 -21.97 -5.61
C GLU A 13 -24.03 -20.52 -5.43
N ILE A 14 -24.19 -19.92 -4.25
CA ILE A 14 -23.71 -18.56 -3.94
C ILE A 14 -22.20 -18.44 -4.15
N VAL A 15 -21.43 -19.47 -3.78
CA VAL A 15 -19.96 -19.46 -3.91
C VAL A 15 -19.46 -20.12 -5.21
N SER A 16 -20.34 -20.32 -6.20
CA SER A 16 -20.00 -20.89 -7.52
C SER A 16 -19.41 -22.29 -7.47
N LEU A 17 -19.87 -23.12 -6.51
CA LEU A 17 -19.44 -24.53 -6.33
C LEU A 17 -20.60 -25.54 -6.49
N ARG A 18 -21.61 -25.24 -7.33
CA ARG A 18 -22.69 -26.15 -7.61
C ARG A 18 -22.17 -27.50 -8.14
N GLY A 19 -22.69 -28.62 -7.62
CA GLY A 19 -22.25 -29.97 -7.99
C GLY A 19 -21.04 -30.47 -7.19
N PHE A 20 -20.67 -29.76 -6.12
CA PHE A 20 -19.57 -30.16 -5.23
C PHE A 20 -20.05 -30.79 -3.90
N GLU A 21 -21.34 -31.00 -3.73
CA GLU A 21 -22.02 -31.40 -2.49
C GLU A 21 -21.40 -32.67 -1.88
N SER A 22 -21.06 -33.64 -2.73
CA SER A 22 -20.51 -34.94 -2.30
C SER A 22 -18.98 -34.99 -2.30
N ARG A 23 -18.28 -33.93 -2.69
CA ARG A 23 -16.81 -33.93 -2.74
C ARG A 23 -16.20 -33.82 -1.36
N ARG A 24 -15.10 -34.52 -1.16
CA ARG A 24 -14.30 -34.36 0.07
C ARG A 24 -13.52 -33.06 0.02
N THR A 25 -13.51 -32.30 1.10
CA THR A 25 -12.80 -31.02 1.21
C THR A 25 -11.29 -31.13 0.93
N THR A 26 -10.69 -32.29 1.25
CA THR A 26 -9.27 -32.58 1.00
C THR A 26 -8.92 -32.73 -0.49
N THR A 27 -9.91 -32.87 -1.37
CA THR A 27 -9.70 -32.97 -2.83
C THR A 27 -9.91 -31.62 -3.55
N LEU A 28 -10.24 -30.58 -2.81
CA LEU A 28 -10.48 -29.24 -3.33
C LEU A 28 -9.19 -28.45 -3.44
N SER A 29 -9.10 -27.57 -4.46
CA SER A 29 -8.02 -26.56 -4.53
C SER A 29 -8.14 -25.54 -3.38
N GLY A 30 -7.06 -24.81 -3.07
CA GLY A 30 -7.05 -23.80 -2.01
C GLY A 30 -8.19 -22.78 -2.14
N GLY A 31 -8.43 -22.24 -3.35
CA GLY A 31 -9.53 -21.32 -3.59
C GLY A 31 -10.92 -21.96 -3.46
N GLN A 32 -11.06 -23.25 -3.80
CA GLN A 32 -12.32 -23.96 -3.57
C GLN A 32 -12.55 -24.21 -2.06
N GLN A 33 -11.50 -24.54 -1.31
CA GLN A 33 -11.60 -24.68 0.16
C GLN A 33 -11.99 -23.35 0.80
N GLN A 34 -11.43 -22.24 0.34
CA GLN A 34 -11.79 -20.89 0.80
C GLN A 34 -13.26 -20.57 0.54
N ARG A 35 -13.77 -20.85 -0.67
CA ARG A 35 -15.19 -20.68 -1.01
C ARG A 35 -16.10 -21.54 -0.12
N VAL A 36 -15.71 -22.76 0.19
CA VAL A 36 -16.45 -23.63 1.13
C VAL A 36 -16.45 -23.04 2.54
N ALA A 37 -15.35 -22.46 3.01
CA ALA A 37 -15.29 -21.80 4.31
C ALA A 37 -16.25 -20.58 4.37
N ILE A 38 -16.31 -19.78 3.31
CA ILE A 38 -17.26 -18.67 3.17
C ILE A 38 -18.70 -19.18 3.15
N ALA A 39 -19.00 -20.22 2.34
CA ALA A 39 -20.33 -20.84 2.28
C ALA A 39 -20.79 -21.31 3.67
N ARG A 40 -19.89 -21.94 4.43
CA ARG A 40 -20.15 -22.38 5.81
C ARG A 40 -20.49 -21.21 6.72
N ALA A 41 -19.74 -20.09 6.63
CA ALA A 41 -20.01 -18.89 7.44
C ALA A 41 -21.35 -18.24 7.07
N LEU A 42 -21.73 -18.26 5.78
CA LEU A 42 -23.00 -17.73 5.28
C LEU A 42 -24.21 -18.61 5.58
N ALA A 43 -24.01 -19.88 5.93
CA ALA A 43 -25.11 -20.85 6.18
C ALA A 43 -26.11 -20.39 7.24
N ASN A 44 -25.67 -19.61 8.22
CA ASN A 44 -26.51 -19.07 9.29
C ASN A 44 -27.17 -17.71 8.96
N ARG A 45 -27.06 -17.23 7.71
CA ARG A 45 -27.58 -15.91 7.27
C ARG A 45 -27.15 -14.77 8.19
N PRO A 46 -25.84 -14.59 8.43
CA PRO A 46 -25.36 -13.51 9.28
C PRO A 46 -25.65 -12.14 8.65
N GLY A 47 -25.86 -11.10 9.49
CA GLY A 47 -25.92 -9.72 9.03
C GLY A 47 -24.53 -9.12 8.76
N VAL A 48 -23.50 -9.71 9.39
CA VAL A 48 -22.09 -9.30 9.26
C VAL A 48 -21.22 -10.53 9.08
N LEU A 49 -20.31 -10.50 8.09
CA LEU A 49 -19.31 -11.52 7.86
C LEU A 49 -17.92 -10.96 8.19
N LEU A 50 -17.19 -11.65 9.07
CA LEU A 50 -15.81 -11.30 9.43
C LEU A 50 -14.85 -12.18 8.63
N LEU A 51 -13.92 -11.53 7.93
CA LEU A 51 -12.89 -12.15 7.09
C LEU A 51 -11.51 -11.70 7.57
N ASP A 52 -10.74 -12.62 8.11
CA ASP A 52 -9.39 -12.36 8.62
C ASP A 52 -8.37 -12.95 7.63
N GLU A 53 -7.63 -12.07 6.95
CA GLU A 53 -6.65 -12.39 5.91
C GLU A 53 -7.11 -13.47 4.90
N PRO A 54 -8.31 -13.38 4.32
CA PRO A 54 -8.89 -14.51 3.60
C PRO A 54 -8.16 -14.85 2.30
N LEU A 55 -7.31 -13.98 1.77
CA LEU A 55 -6.62 -14.17 0.49
C LEU A 55 -5.11 -14.34 0.64
N GLY A 56 -4.54 -14.23 1.84
CA GLY A 56 -3.09 -14.24 2.07
C GLY A 56 -2.37 -15.50 1.58
N ALA A 57 -3.04 -16.66 1.60
CA ALA A 57 -2.44 -17.93 1.18
C ALA A 57 -2.60 -18.25 -0.32
N LEU A 58 -3.18 -17.34 -1.13
CA LEU A 58 -3.49 -17.56 -2.54
C LEU A 58 -2.42 -16.93 -3.46
N ASP A 59 -2.14 -17.60 -4.59
CA ASP A 59 -1.36 -17.01 -5.66
C ASP A 59 -2.07 -15.78 -6.28
N LEU A 60 -1.31 -14.91 -6.95
CA LEU A 60 -1.79 -13.62 -7.46
C LEU A 60 -3.04 -13.75 -8.35
N ARG A 61 -3.07 -14.75 -9.24
CA ARG A 61 -4.21 -14.94 -10.16
C ARG A 61 -5.45 -15.39 -9.41
N LEU A 62 -5.29 -16.38 -8.54
CA LEU A 62 -6.39 -16.91 -7.73
C LEU A 62 -6.91 -15.87 -6.74
N ARG A 63 -6.01 -15.01 -6.20
CA ARG A 63 -6.35 -13.89 -5.33
C ARG A 63 -7.30 -12.92 -6.05
N LYS A 64 -6.97 -12.46 -7.28
CA LYS A 64 -7.83 -11.58 -8.08
C LYS A 64 -9.19 -12.18 -8.40
N ASP A 65 -9.24 -13.48 -8.74
CA ASP A 65 -10.49 -14.19 -8.97
C ASP A 65 -11.36 -14.23 -7.69
N MET A 66 -10.74 -14.45 -6.54
CA MET A 66 -11.44 -14.48 -5.24
C MET A 66 -11.90 -13.10 -4.77
N GLN A 67 -11.14 -12.03 -5.02
CA GLN A 67 -11.57 -10.65 -4.76
C GLN A 67 -12.88 -10.32 -5.50
N ASN A 68 -12.92 -10.63 -6.80
CA ASN A 68 -14.12 -10.44 -7.61
C ASN A 68 -15.32 -11.26 -7.09
N GLU A 69 -15.06 -12.50 -6.69
CA GLU A 69 -16.09 -13.40 -6.15
C GLU A 69 -16.65 -12.89 -4.81
N LEU A 70 -15.77 -12.42 -3.90
CA LEU A 70 -16.19 -11.86 -2.62
C LEU A 70 -17.04 -10.59 -2.81
N LYS A 71 -16.63 -9.68 -3.71
CA LYS A 71 -17.44 -8.50 -4.06
C LYS A 71 -18.82 -8.90 -4.60
N ARG A 72 -18.85 -9.87 -5.51
CA ARG A 72 -20.10 -10.39 -6.07
C ARG A 72 -21.03 -10.95 -4.98
N ILE A 73 -20.47 -11.76 -4.06
CA ILE A 73 -21.24 -12.36 -2.95
C ILE A 73 -21.78 -11.27 -2.02
N GLN A 74 -20.96 -10.30 -1.67
CA GLN A 74 -21.34 -9.17 -0.80
C GLN A 74 -22.51 -8.38 -1.42
N GLN A 75 -22.40 -8.02 -2.70
CA GLN A 75 -23.45 -7.29 -3.43
C GLN A 75 -24.74 -8.11 -3.57
N GLN A 76 -24.62 -9.41 -3.87
CA GLN A 76 -25.76 -10.30 -4.02
C GLN A 76 -26.54 -10.48 -2.72
N LEU A 77 -25.84 -10.56 -1.57
CA LEU A 77 -26.45 -10.81 -0.27
C LEU A 77 -26.82 -9.52 0.47
N GLY A 78 -26.22 -8.38 0.14
CA GLY A 78 -26.44 -7.09 0.81
C GLY A 78 -26.06 -7.08 2.27
N ILE A 79 -25.10 -7.92 2.69
CA ILE A 79 -24.62 -7.99 4.08
C ILE A 79 -23.32 -7.22 4.25
N THR A 80 -22.99 -6.84 5.47
CA THR A 80 -21.75 -6.14 5.77
C THR A 80 -20.58 -7.13 5.86
N PHE A 81 -19.49 -6.86 5.13
CA PHE A 81 -18.22 -7.56 5.29
C PHE A 81 -17.27 -6.70 6.13
N ILE A 82 -16.64 -7.27 7.14
CA ILE A 82 -15.48 -6.71 7.81
C ILE A 82 -14.29 -7.55 7.37
N TYR A 83 -13.38 -6.92 6.64
CA TYR A 83 -12.26 -7.55 5.98
C TYR A 83 -10.96 -7.05 6.60
N VAL A 84 -10.17 -7.94 7.19
CA VAL A 84 -8.86 -7.63 7.74
C VAL A 84 -7.81 -8.10 6.75
N THR A 85 -6.90 -7.21 6.36
CA THR A 85 -5.79 -7.50 5.46
C THR A 85 -4.59 -6.62 5.77
N HIS A 86 -3.41 -7.06 5.42
CA HIS A 86 -2.19 -6.26 5.36
C HIS A 86 -1.85 -5.85 3.91
N ASP A 87 -2.62 -6.30 2.93
CA ASP A 87 -2.45 -5.95 1.52
C ASP A 87 -3.21 -4.64 1.21
N GLN A 88 -2.47 -3.62 0.85
CA GLN A 88 -2.99 -2.28 0.58
C GLN A 88 -3.89 -2.27 -0.65
N GLU A 89 -3.53 -3.00 -1.73
CA GLU A 89 -4.34 -3.11 -2.93
C GLU A 89 -5.71 -3.72 -2.62
N GLU A 90 -5.75 -4.75 -1.75
CA GLU A 90 -7.02 -5.34 -1.30
C GLU A 90 -7.87 -4.33 -0.54
N ALA A 91 -7.29 -3.60 0.42
CA ALA A 91 -8.01 -2.61 1.20
C ALA A 91 -8.61 -1.51 0.32
N LEU A 92 -7.83 -0.96 -0.61
CA LEU A 92 -8.26 0.13 -1.49
C LEU A 92 -9.28 -0.33 -2.55
N THR A 93 -9.12 -1.54 -3.10
CA THR A 93 -9.97 -1.99 -4.22
C THR A 93 -11.26 -2.67 -3.79
N MET A 94 -11.32 -3.25 -2.59
CA MET A 94 -12.46 -4.06 -2.14
C MET A 94 -13.41 -3.34 -1.19
N SER A 95 -12.97 -2.28 -0.51
CA SER A 95 -13.72 -1.68 0.58
C SER A 95 -14.50 -0.44 0.15
N ASP A 96 -15.65 -0.20 0.80
CA ASP A 96 -16.36 1.09 0.74
C ASP A 96 -15.81 2.06 1.80
N THR A 97 -15.27 1.51 2.88
CA THR A 97 -14.65 2.25 3.98
C THR A 97 -13.41 1.50 4.45
N VAL A 98 -12.30 2.21 4.54
CA VAL A 98 -11.02 1.71 5.04
C VAL A 98 -10.78 2.24 6.45
N VAL A 99 -10.27 1.37 7.32
CA VAL A 99 -9.80 1.71 8.68
C VAL A 99 -8.33 1.36 8.78
N VAL A 100 -7.48 2.37 8.85
CA VAL A 100 -6.02 2.18 9.05
C VAL A 100 -5.75 2.13 10.55
N MET A 101 -5.03 1.10 10.98
CA MET A 101 -4.70 0.88 12.40
C MET A 101 -3.18 0.71 12.59
N ASP A 102 -2.66 1.26 13.68
CA ASP A 102 -1.30 1.01 14.16
C ASP A 102 -1.33 0.73 15.65
N ARG A 103 -0.68 -0.33 16.10
CA ARG A 103 -0.53 -0.75 17.51
C ARG A 103 -1.85 -0.71 18.30
N GLY A 104 -2.95 -1.14 17.66
CA GLY A 104 -4.28 -1.18 18.25
C GLY A 104 -5.02 0.15 18.29
N HIS A 105 -4.45 1.21 17.72
CA HIS A 105 -5.08 2.53 17.60
C HIS A 105 -5.51 2.81 16.17
N ILE A 106 -6.70 3.39 16.01
CA ILE A 106 -7.19 3.83 14.70
C ILE A 106 -6.43 5.11 14.33
N GLN A 107 -5.75 5.09 13.18
CA GLN A 107 -5.03 6.23 12.62
C GLN A 107 -5.95 7.08 11.73
N GLN A 108 -6.73 6.42 10.85
CA GLN A 108 -7.67 7.08 9.96
C GLN A 108 -8.83 6.15 9.59
N ILE A 109 -9.98 6.75 9.35
CA ILE A 109 -11.16 6.11 8.74
C ILE A 109 -11.60 7.02 7.60
N GLY A 110 -11.85 6.44 6.42
CA GLY A 110 -12.31 7.17 5.24
C GLY A 110 -12.65 6.25 4.08
N THR A 111 -13.04 6.83 2.95
CA THR A 111 -13.11 6.12 1.68
C THR A 111 -11.69 5.73 1.22
N PRO A 112 -11.54 4.76 0.30
CA PRO A 112 -10.24 4.45 -0.30
C PRO A 112 -9.53 5.69 -0.85
N GLU A 113 -10.27 6.56 -1.57
CA GLU A 113 -9.74 7.79 -2.13
C GLU A 113 -9.28 8.78 -1.05
N ASP A 114 -10.06 8.96 0.05
CA ASP A 114 -9.67 9.83 1.16
C ASP A 114 -8.39 9.34 1.87
N ILE A 115 -8.28 8.01 2.05
CA ILE A 115 -7.12 7.41 2.72
C ILE A 115 -5.84 7.57 1.89
N TYR A 116 -5.97 7.46 0.56
CA TYR A 116 -4.84 7.57 -0.36
C TYR A 116 -4.42 9.01 -0.62
N ASN A 117 -5.40 9.89 -0.95
CA ASN A 117 -5.13 11.26 -1.38
C ASN A 117 -4.98 12.25 -0.22
N GLU A 118 -5.70 12.01 0.90
CA GLU A 118 -5.74 12.90 2.07
C GLU A 118 -5.33 12.16 3.35
N PRO A 119 -4.13 11.56 3.42
CA PRO A 119 -3.66 10.89 4.62
C PRO A 119 -3.53 11.90 5.78
N LYS A 120 -3.95 11.50 6.98
CA LYS A 120 -3.93 12.37 8.16
C LYS A 120 -2.55 12.55 8.80
N ASN A 121 -1.66 11.61 8.54
CA ASN A 121 -0.30 11.63 9.07
C ASN A 121 0.65 10.82 8.16
N ALA A 122 1.95 10.97 8.40
CA ALA A 122 3.01 10.30 7.63
C ALA A 122 2.89 8.77 7.67
N PHE A 123 2.47 8.18 8.79
CA PHE A 123 2.26 6.74 8.88
C PHE A 123 1.20 6.25 7.89
N VAL A 124 0.05 6.93 7.81
CA VAL A 124 -1.01 6.54 6.85
C VAL A 124 -0.54 6.70 5.42
N ALA A 125 0.17 7.82 5.12
CA ALA A 125 0.70 8.09 3.79
C ALA A 125 1.64 6.98 3.30
N ASP A 126 2.60 6.60 4.15
CA ASP A 126 3.62 5.58 3.88
C ASP A 126 3.04 4.16 3.87
N PHE A 127 2.14 3.87 4.83
CA PHE A 127 1.52 2.55 4.95
C PHE A 127 0.59 2.19 3.78
N ILE A 128 -0.05 3.18 3.14
CA ILE A 128 -1.06 2.93 2.08
C ILE A 128 -0.45 2.91 0.67
N GLY A 129 0.72 3.50 0.49
CA GLY A 129 1.38 3.53 -0.82
C GLY A 129 2.69 4.28 -0.75
N GLU A 130 3.53 4.06 -1.74
CA GLU A 130 4.79 4.76 -1.87
C GLU A 130 4.57 6.28 -1.87
N SER A 131 5.42 7.02 -1.17
CA SER A 131 5.25 8.46 -0.96
C SER A 131 6.58 9.17 -0.80
N ASN A 132 6.69 10.36 -1.37
CA ASN A 132 7.75 11.29 -1.00
C ASN A 132 7.24 12.15 0.17
N ILE A 133 7.77 11.93 1.37
CA ILE A 133 7.37 12.65 2.58
C ILE A 133 8.50 13.59 2.98
N LEU A 134 8.19 14.88 3.12
CA LEU A 134 9.12 15.97 3.29
C LEU A 134 8.82 16.77 4.54
N ASP A 135 9.87 17.32 5.16
CA ASP A 135 9.71 18.35 6.16
C ASP A 135 9.35 19.67 5.49
N GLY A 136 8.25 20.29 5.93
CA GLY A 136 7.78 21.57 5.44
C GLY A 136 7.42 22.55 6.55
N VAL A 137 7.13 23.79 6.14
CA VAL A 137 6.62 24.84 7.02
C VAL A 137 5.45 25.51 6.33
N MET A 138 4.26 25.46 6.94
CA MET A 138 3.11 26.17 6.45
C MET A 138 3.30 27.69 6.67
N ARG A 139 3.44 28.45 5.60
CA ARG A 139 3.70 29.91 5.69
C ARG A 139 2.43 30.72 5.81
N ASP A 140 1.37 30.28 5.15
CA ASP A 140 0.02 30.83 5.17
C ASP A 140 -0.96 29.78 4.64
N ASP A 141 -2.26 29.99 4.73
CA ASP A 141 -3.24 29.15 4.05
C ASP A 141 -2.88 29.04 2.56
N TYR A 142 -2.89 27.82 2.04
CA TYR A 142 -2.55 27.50 0.64
C TYR A 142 -1.09 27.78 0.24
N LEU A 143 -0.17 27.92 1.21
CA LEU A 143 1.24 28.23 0.94
C LEU A 143 2.18 27.48 1.89
N VAL A 144 2.83 26.44 1.39
CA VAL A 144 3.82 25.64 2.11
C VAL A 144 5.23 25.94 1.60
N GLU A 145 6.23 25.82 2.46
CA GLU A 145 7.64 25.96 2.10
C GLU A 145 8.41 24.70 2.47
N PHE A 146 9.11 24.12 1.50
CA PHE A 146 10.07 23.05 1.69
C PHE A 146 11.27 23.23 0.74
N PHE A 147 12.44 22.69 1.08
CA PHE A 147 13.72 22.95 0.39
C PHE A 147 14.04 24.42 0.18
N GLY A 148 13.54 25.32 1.05
CA GLY A 148 13.75 26.77 0.96
C GLY A 148 12.97 27.44 -0.18
N ARG A 149 11.96 26.78 -0.76
CA ARG A 149 11.07 27.29 -1.79
C ARG A 149 9.61 27.25 -1.35
N LYS A 150 8.84 28.21 -1.81
CA LYS A 150 7.41 28.33 -1.51
C LYS A 150 6.60 27.73 -2.64
N PHE A 151 5.67 26.86 -2.28
CA PHE A 151 4.74 26.17 -3.17
C PHE A 151 3.31 26.51 -2.78
N LYS A 152 2.44 26.66 -3.77
CA LYS A 152 1.01 26.68 -3.52
C LYS A 152 0.53 25.25 -3.26
N CYS A 153 -0.42 25.08 -2.35
CA CYS A 153 -1.09 23.82 -2.05
C CYS A 153 -2.60 24.06 -1.88
N MET A 154 -3.37 23.00 -1.69
CA MET A 154 -4.81 23.11 -1.47
C MET A 154 -5.18 23.16 0.02
N ASP A 155 -4.21 22.95 0.92
CA ASP A 155 -4.42 22.83 2.36
C ASP A 155 -4.47 24.18 3.06
N LYS A 156 -5.26 24.22 4.15
CA LYS A 156 -5.47 25.40 5.00
C LYS A 156 -5.76 25.00 6.45
N GLY A 157 -5.79 25.99 7.33
CA GLY A 157 -6.16 25.80 8.74
C GLY A 157 -4.99 25.41 9.63
N PHE A 158 -3.76 25.58 9.16
CA PHE A 158 -2.53 25.45 9.94
C PHE A 158 -2.14 26.79 10.55
N GLY A 159 -1.34 26.73 11.62
CA GLY A 159 -0.74 27.92 12.21
C GLY A 159 0.30 28.56 11.28
N LYS A 160 0.49 29.86 11.41
CA LYS A 160 1.54 30.56 10.64
C LYS A 160 2.93 30.11 11.08
N ASN A 161 3.74 29.67 10.12
CA ASN A 161 5.05 29.04 10.31
C ASN A 161 4.99 27.75 11.13
N GLU A 162 3.87 27.02 11.05
CA GLU A 162 3.73 25.72 11.68
C GLU A 162 4.57 24.68 10.93
N PRO A 163 5.40 23.90 11.64
CA PRO A 163 6.08 22.74 11.04
C PRO A 163 5.03 21.67 10.61
N VAL A 164 5.19 21.16 9.40
CA VAL A 164 4.27 20.21 8.78
C VAL A 164 5.01 19.12 8.06
N ASP A 165 4.34 17.99 7.82
CA ASP A 165 4.76 17.01 6.86
C ASP A 165 4.07 17.28 5.52
N VAL A 166 4.82 17.17 4.44
CA VAL A 166 4.32 17.31 3.07
C VAL A 166 4.44 15.96 2.39
N VAL A 167 3.34 15.43 1.88
CA VAL A 167 3.35 14.21 1.07
C VAL A 167 3.10 14.54 -0.39
N ILE A 168 3.87 13.89 -1.26
CA ILE A 168 3.75 13.99 -2.71
C ILE A 168 3.83 12.57 -3.27
N ARG A 169 2.80 12.17 -4.02
CA ARG A 169 2.76 10.84 -4.61
C ARG A 169 3.74 10.74 -5.78
N PRO A 170 4.44 9.61 -5.95
CA PRO A 170 5.42 9.44 -7.03
C PRO A 170 4.84 9.62 -8.44
N GLU A 171 3.58 9.24 -8.65
CA GLU A 171 2.86 9.32 -9.91
C GLU A 171 2.40 10.74 -10.27
N ASP A 172 2.32 11.66 -9.28
CA ASP A 172 1.86 13.04 -9.48
C ASP A 172 3.02 13.98 -9.87
N ILE A 173 4.24 13.46 -9.91
CA ILE A 173 5.43 14.26 -10.21
C ILE A 173 5.67 14.35 -11.71
N ASP A 174 5.55 15.55 -12.27
CA ASP A 174 5.90 15.84 -13.65
C ASP A 174 7.42 15.98 -13.84
N ILE A 175 7.99 15.20 -14.76
CA ILE A 175 9.36 15.37 -15.23
C ILE A 175 9.40 16.40 -16.37
N VAL A 176 10.23 17.41 -16.22
CA VAL A 176 10.41 18.49 -17.18
C VAL A 176 11.92 18.76 -17.42
N PRO A 177 12.32 19.56 -18.41
CA PRO A 177 13.70 20.04 -18.51
C PRO A 177 14.16 20.71 -17.22
N ALA A 178 15.43 20.56 -16.86
CA ALA A 178 15.98 21.01 -15.57
C ALA A 178 15.75 22.50 -15.26
N ASP A 179 15.72 23.32 -16.30
CA ASP A 179 15.49 24.78 -16.21
C ASP A 179 14.00 25.17 -16.11
N ALA A 180 13.10 24.24 -16.42
CA ALA A 180 11.64 24.44 -16.36
C ALA A 180 11.01 23.90 -15.07
N GLY A 181 11.76 23.15 -14.23
CA GLY A 181 11.28 22.56 -12.99
C GLY A 181 11.27 23.53 -11.82
N HIS A 182 10.42 23.23 -10.84
CA HIS A 182 10.48 23.90 -9.53
C HIS A 182 11.72 23.44 -8.74
N LEU A 183 12.10 22.20 -8.87
CA LEU A 183 13.31 21.60 -8.33
C LEU A 183 14.03 20.91 -9.50
N SER A 184 15.35 20.66 -9.38
CA SER A 184 16.08 19.93 -10.41
C SER A 184 17.13 19.04 -9.75
N GLY A 185 17.19 17.80 -10.17
CA GLY A 185 18.08 16.79 -9.58
C GLY A 185 18.68 15.87 -10.62
N THR A 186 19.51 14.95 -10.16
CA THR A 186 20.17 13.96 -11.00
C THR A 186 19.52 12.60 -10.81
N VAL A 187 19.15 11.94 -11.91
CA VAL A 187 18.64 10.57 -11.89
C VAL A 187 19.74 9.62 -11.42
N THR A 188 19.50 8.91 -10.33
CA THR A 188 20.46 7.98 -9.73
C THR A 188 20.10 6.51 -9.99
N SER A 189 18.81 6.20 -10.23
CA SER A 189 18.36 4.84 -10.54
C SER A 189 17.13 4.86 -11.43
N VAL A 190 16.98 3.84 -12.27
CA VAL A 190 15.82 3.64 -13.15
C VAL A 190 15.45 2.17 -13.16
N THR A 191 14.28 1.82 -12.66
CA THR A 191 13.78 0.45 -12.60
C THR A 191 12.48 0.30 -13.39
N PHE A 192 12.43 -0.61 -14.35
CA PHE A 192 11.21 -0.90 -15.11
C PHE A 192 10.32 -1.89 -14.34
N LYS A 193 9.11 -1.48 -14.02
CA LYS A 193 8.10 -2.27 -13.28
C LYS A 193 7.03 -2.93 -14.18
N GLY A 194 7.24 -2.92 -15.49
CA GLY A 194 6.33 -3.52 -16.47
C GLY A 194 5.32 -2.52 -17.07
N VAL A 195 4.73 -1.64 -16.29
CA VAL A 195 3.77 -0.62 -16.74
C VAL A 195 4.38 0.78 -16.69
N HIS A 196 5.22 1.04 -15.70
CA HIS A 196 5.90 2.32 -15.46
C HIS A 196 7.37 2.07 -15.11
N TYR A 197 8.12 3.15 -15.00
CA TYR A 197 9.47 3.20 -14.43
C TYR A 197 9.38 3.83 -13.04
N ASP A 198 10.06 3.21 -12.06
CA ASP A 198 10.45 3.87 -10.83
C ASP A 198 11.79 4.57 -11.08
N ILE A 199 11.81 5.87 -10.90
CA ILE A 199 12.97 6.71 -11.11
C ILE A 199 13.35 7.37 -9.80
N ILE A 200 14.59 7.17 -9.35
CA ILE A 200 15.12 7.86 -8.17
C ILE A 200 15.92 9.06 -8.62
N VAL A 201 15.57 10.23 -8.08
CA VAL A 201 16.21 11.51 -8.39
C VAL A 201 16.82 12.12 -7.13
N ASP A 202 18.12 12.30 -7.10
CA ASP A 202 18.80 13.00 -6.01
C ASP A 202 18.65 14.53 -6.16
N PHE A 203 18.07 15.15 -5.15
CA PHE A 203 18.04 16.59 -4.99
C PHE A 203 18.60 16.96 -3.61
N LYS A 204 19.86 17.38 -3.59
CA LYS A 204 20.55 17.82 -2.35
C LYS A 204 20.55 16.78 -1.24
N GLY A 205 20.65 15.51 -1.58
CA GLY A 205 20.66 14.38 -0.63
C GLY A 205 19.27 13.80 -0.36
N PHE A 206 18.20 14.42 -0.82
CA PHE A 206 16.86 13.83 -0.75
C PHE A 206 16.61 12.99 -2.01
N LYS A 207 16.17 11.75 -1.82
CA LYS A 207 15.87 10.79 -2.88
C LYS A 207 14.39 10.86 -3.26
N TRP A 208 14.07 11.54 -4.34
CA TRP A 208 12.72 11.55 -4.89
C TRP A 208 12.44 10.25 -5.62
N LEU A 209 11.37 9.56 -5.27
CA LEU A 209 10.78 8.51 -6.09
C LEU A 209 9.78 9.15 -7.06
N ILE A 210 9.92 8.85 -8.35
CA ILE A 210 9.01 9.29 -9.41
C ILE A 210 8.54 8.06 -10.18
N GLN A 211 7.22 7.94 -10.37
CA GLN A 211 6.60 6.89 -11.19
C GLN A 211 6.11 7.49 -12.50
N THR A 212 6.66 7.04 -13.61
CA THR A 212 6.34 7.59 -14.92
C THR A 212 6.42 6.53 -16.02
N THR A 213 5.66 6.72 -17.10
CA THR A 213 5.78 5.89 -18.31
C THR A 213 6.94 6.30 -19.21
N ASP A 214 7.55 7.46 -18.96
CA ASP A 214 8.63 8.03 -19.76
C ASP A 214 9.99 7.65 -19.18
N HIS A 215 10.79 6.92 -19.95
CA HIS A 215 12.15 6.53 -19.56
C HIS A 215 13.07 7.74 -19.47
N GLN A 216 13.81 7.85 -18.36
CA GLN A 216 14.90 8.80 -18.19
C GLN A 216 16.20 8.03 -17.99
N PRO A 217 17.33 8.40 -18.64
CA PRO A 217 18.59 7.69 -18.42
C PRO A 217 19.21 8.06 -17.06
N GLU A 218 19.86 7.09 -16.43
CA GLU A 218 20.69 7.36 -15.25
C GLU A 218 21.74 8.42 -15.54
N GLY A 219 22.01 9.30 -14.59
CA GLY A 219 22.89 10.46 -14.75
C GLY A 219 22.24 11.66 -15.45
N ALA A 220 21.01 11.55 -15.96
CA ALA A 220 20.30 12.69 -16.52
C ALA A 220 20.01 13.74 -15.44
N HIS A 221 20.15 15.02 -15.79
CA HIS A 221 19.74 16.12 -14.95
C HIS A 221 18.36 16.60 -15.39
N ILE A 222 17.36 16.40 -14.53
CA ILE A 222 15.95 16.66 -14.84
C ILE A 222 15.34 17.68 -13.87
N GLY A 223 14.25 18.28 -14.30
CA GLY A 223 13.41 19.17 -13.47
C GLY A 223 12.21 18.41 -12.91
N ILE A 224 11.85 18.71 -11.68
CA ILE A 224 10.61 18.27 -11.00
C ILE A 224 9.65 19.43 -11.01
N LYS A 225 8.45 19.19 -11.53
CA LYS A 225 7.38 20.18 -11.53
C LYS A 225 6.18 19.62 -10.76
N LEU A 226 5.63 20.43 -9.87
CA LEU A 226 4.50 20.12 -9.01
C LEU A 226 3.39 21.11 -9.24
N THR A 227 2.15 20.66 -9.20
CA THR A 227 0.96 21.52 -9.15
C THR A 227 0.46 21.65 -7.71
N PRO A 228 -0.43 22.60 -7.39
CA PRO A 228 -0.98 22.71 -6.05
C PRO A 228 -1.76 21.48 -5.58
N ASP A 229 -2.33 20.71 -6.49
CA ASP A 229 -3.13 19.51 -6.19
C ASP A 229 -2.23 18.30 -5.85
N ASP A 230 -0.95 18.30 -6.28
CA ASP A 230 0.01 17.22 -6.03
C ASP A 230 0.60 17.29 -4.62
N ILE A 231 0.37 18.39 -3.91
CA ILE A 231 0.98 18.70 -2.62
C ILE A 231 -0.08 18.59 -1.53
N HIS A 232 0.01 17.56 -0.70
CA HIS A 232 -0.85 17.41 0.47
C HIS A 232 -0.07 17.69 1.76
N VAL A 233 -0.63 18.53 2.65
CA VAL A 233 0.03 18.99 3.87
C VAL A 233 -0.63 18.37 5.10
N MET A 234 0.17 17.71 5.91
CA MET A 234 -0.26 17.02 7.14
C MET A 234 0.34 17.71 8.37
N LYS A 235 -0.34 17.57 9.52
CA LYS A 235 0.27 17.96 10.80
C LYS A 235 1.45 17.08 11.08
N LYS A 236 2.55 17.71 11.50
CA LYS A 236 3.74 16.99 11.91
C LYS A 236 3.43 16.11 13.11
N THR A 237 3.77 14.82 13.00
CA THR A 237 3.60 13.84 14.08
C THR A 237 4.95 13.41 14.64
N GLU A 238 4.98 12.84 15.87
CA GLU A 238 6.22 12.30 16.45
C GLU A 238 6.86 11.23 15.55
N TYR A 239 6.06 10.57 14.74
CA TYR A 239 6.51 9.57 13.78
C TYR A 239 7.35 10.20 12.65
N SER A 240 6.99 11.38 12.17
CA SER A 240 7.67 12.10 11.07
C SER A 240 8.96 12.82 11.47
N GLY A 241 9.22 12.99 12.76
CA GLY A 241 10.40 13.73 13.26
C GLY A 241 11.69 12.95 13.40
N MET A 242 11.66 11.60 13.32
CA MET A 242 12.79 10.80 13.77
C MET A 242 13.89 10.60 12.70
N TYR A 243 13.60 10.74 11.42
CA TYR A 243 14.56 10.43 10.35
C TYR A 243 14.58 11.44 9.19
N GLY A 244 13.76 12.48 9.18
CA GLY A 244 13.81 13.57 8.18
C GLY A 244 13.47 13.19 6.75
N ASP A 245 13.25 11.92 6.46
CA ASP A 245 12.92 11.38 5.16
C ASP A 245 12.19 10.05 5.36
N TYR A 246 10.90 10.04 5.08
CA TYR A 246 10.03 8.87 5.18
C TYR A 246 9.63 8.29 3.83
N SER A 247 10.36 8.57 2.78
CA SER A 247 10.23 7.67 1.67
C SER A 247 10.83 6.34 2.11
N SER A 248 10.01 5.28 2.25
CA SER A 248 10.43 3.91 2.47
C SER A 248 11.54 3.48 1.49
N TYR A 249 11.64 4.20 0.40
CA TYR A 249 12.62 4.02 -0.65
C TYR A 249 14.01 4.57 -0.34
N SER A 250 14.14 5.66 0.45
CA SER A 250 15.49 6.18 0.73
C SER A 250 16.24 5.31 1.72
N ALA A 251 15.56 4.71 2.70
CA ALA A 251 16.19 3.80 3.65
C ALA A 251 16.64 2.49 2.98
N GLU A 252 15.76 1.84 2.19
CA GLU A 252 16.11 0.63 1.43
C GLU A 252 17.18 0.89 0.37
N TYR A 253 17.14 2.06 -0.29
CA TYR A 253 18.08 2.39 -1.35
C TYR A 253 19.47 2.72 -0.82
N ASP A 254 19.57 3.39 0.32
CA ASP A 254 20.84 3.67 0.98
C ASP A 254 21.49 2.39 1.51
N GLU A 255 20.71 1.41 2.02
CA GLU A 255 21.20 0.08 2.41
C GLU A 255 21.72 -0.74 1.21
N ILE A 256 21.06 -0.67 0.04
CA ILE A 256 21.46 -1.40 -1.16
C ILE A 256 22.71 -0.78 -1.83
N ASN A 257 22.89 0.53 -1.72
CA ASN A 257 23.99 1.25 -2.38
C ASN A 257 25.10 1.69 -1.41
N ASP A 258 25.08 1.26 -0.15
CA ASP A 258 26.20 1.49 0.76
C ASP A 258 27.40 0.64 0.31
N PRO A 259 28.49 1.26 -0.22
CA PRO A 259 29.68 0.52 -0.66
C PRO A 259 30.40 -0.16 0.51
N ASP A 260 30.09 0.19 1.76
CA ASP A 260 30.62 -0.39 2.97
C ASP A 260 29.67 -1.41 3.63
N ALA A 261 28.50 -1.66 3.03
CA ALA A 261 27.60 -2.73 3.46
C ALA A 261 28.30 -4.09 3.20
N VAL A 262 28.97 -4.59 4.23
CA VAL A 262 29.49 -5.95 4.23
C VAL A 262 28.30 -6.88 4.16
N ILE A 263 28.12 -7.53 3.01
CA ILE A 263 27.21 -8.68 2.87
C ILE A 263 27.68 -9.69 3.92
N GLY A 264 26.98 -9.77 5.05
CA GLY A 264 27.24 -10.77 6.05
C GLY A 264 27.06 -12.13 5.39
N GLU A 265 28.17 -12.84 5.19
CA GLU A 265 28.12 -14.28 4.93
C GLU A 265 27.36 -14.87 6.10
N GLU A 266 26.10 -15.24 5.90
CA GLU A 266 25.40 -16.13 6.82
C GLU A 266 26.19 -17.46 6.82
N ASP A 267 26.96 -17.67 7.88
CA ASP A 267 27.54 -18.96 8.22
C ASP A 267 26.41 -19.97 8.34
N GLU A 268 26.14 -20.71 7.26
CA GLU A 268 25.43 -21.99 7.32
C GLU A 268 26.27 -22.98 8.13
N ALA A 269 26.19 -22.86 9.45
CA ALA A 269 26.65 -23.91 10.34
C ALA A 269 25.69 -25.11 10.22
N LEU A 270 26.04 -26.05 9.37
CA LEU A 270 25.42 -27.37 9.34
C LEU A 270 25.56 -28.03 10.71
N PRO A 271 24.51 -28.62 11.29
CA PRO A 271 24.62 -29.36 12.53
C PRO A 271 25.52 -30.60 12.30
N GLN A 272 26.57 -30.72 13.10
CA GLN A 272 27.39 -31.92 13.19
C GLN A 272 26.53 -33.03 13.77
N GLU A 273 26.30 -34.08 12.98
CA GLU A 273 25.78 -35.37 13.47
C GLU A 273 26.82 -35.94 14.45
N GLU A 274 26.46 -36.01 15.72
CA GLU A 274 27.15 -36.83 16.70
C GLU A 274 27.01 -38.32 16.29
N ARG A 275 28.12 -38.88 15.89
CA ARG A 275 28.27 -40.34 15.80
C ARG A 275 28.60 -40.81 17.22
N ASP A 276 27.65 -41.36 17.92
CA ASP A 276 27.92 -42.21 19.07
C ASP A 276 28.30 -43.60 18.57
N GLU A 277 29.53 -43.94 18.84
CA GLU A 277 30.02 -45.34 18.89
C GLU A 277 29.64 -45.91 20.25
N GLU A 278 28.81 -46.95 20.29
CA GLU A 278 29.01 -48.23 21.01
C GLU A 278 27.76 -49.12 20.84
#